data_d519c8251dbc6f1cfe6711d5c5fd28dd
#
_entry.id   d519c8251dbc6f1cfe6711d5c5fd28dd
#
_cell.length_a   1.000
_cell.length_b   1.000
_cell.length_c   1.000
_cell.angle_alpha   90.00
_cell.angle_beta   90.00
_cell.angle_gamma   90.00
#
_symmetry.space_group_name_H-M   'P 1'
#
loop_
_entity.id
_entity.type
_entity.pdbx_description
1 polymer ?
#
loop_
_entity_poly.entity_id
_entity_poly.type
_entity_poly.pdbx_seq_one_letter_code
_entity_poly.pdbx_strand_id
1 'polypeptide(L)'
;MRILYDASRLMSRADRSAPTGVDRVCLAYAEWLLASPNVTTIPVRGRKNRLVTVDIGWFQRFVVDLRAKWNGAASSPADLAHEQRLLAALTSETRPAASVLGAPPAPVQEKPADKIRVLKQFFRSRHAKPLPEADLYLTVGHTTLHDPAALQGLQAAGIERVVLIHDLIPVTHPEFCRPGDGEKHHARVANTLRLASGIIVNSAYTGEELRAFASREGLPQPPIHVAHLGLEPAFVAGDAVAAARPYFVHVGTIEARKNLALLLTLWRRLEERLGERTPSLVLVGRYGWENEAVLDHLQRSPNLQGVVHQASNLSDAVLARLMRGARAVLAPSSVEGFDLPAVEACAMGLPLIASDIPPHRELTPNAELIDPLDGLGWLTAIERATQAAPASPPAYVAPDWPGHFRIVADAIGLEHA
;
A
#
# COMPACT_ATOMS: atom_id res chain seq x y z
N MET A 1 -1.02 -28.58 -9.15
CA MET A 1 -1.98 -28.07 -8.17
C MET A 1 -3.01 -27.17 -8.82
N ARG A 2 -4.30 -27.29 -8.51
CA ARG A 2 -5.40 -26.42 -9.03
C ARG A 2 -5.76 -25.39 -7.95
N ILE A 3 -5.53 -24.09 -8.24
CA ILE A 3 -5.68 -23.01 -7.26
C ILE A 3 -6.81 -22.06 -7.68
N LEU A 4 -7.83 -21.92 -6.82
CA LEU A 4 -8.82 -20.85 -6.91
C LEU A 4 -8.20 -19.55 -6.41
N TYR A 5 -7.90 -18.60 -7.29
CA TYR A 5 -7.35 -17.31 -6.93
C TYR A 5 -8.45 -16.24 -6.83
N ASP A 6 -8.59 -15.59 -5.68
CA ASP A 6 -9.59 -14.52 -5.48
C ASP A 6 -9.15 -13.20 -6.15
N ALA A 7 -9.65 -12.98 -7.35
CA ALA A 7 -9.40 -11.79 -8.14
C ALA A 7 -10.34 -10.59 -7.79
N SER A 8 -11.22 -10.74 -6.79
CA SER A 8 -12.25 -9.74 -6.45
C SER A 8 -11.68 -8.34 -6.26
N ARG A 9 -10.56 -8.22 -5.53
CA ARG A 9 -9.92 -6.94 -5.28
C ARG A 9 -9.36 -6.33 -6.56
N LEU A 10 -8.55 -7.05 -7.33
CA LEU A 10 -7.98 -6.56 -8.59
C LEU A 10 -9.08 -6.05 -9.54
N MET A 11 -10.13 -6.84 -9.73
CA MET A 11 -11.25 -6.48 -10.59
C MET A 11 -12.00 -5.23 -10.10
N SER A 12 -12.10 -5.03 -8.78
CA SER A 12 -12.75 -3.85 -8.19
C SER A 12 -11.89 -2.58 -8.25
N ARG A 13 -10.59 -2.73 -8.55
CA ARG A 13 -9.61 -1.64 -8.59
C ARG A 13 -9.12 -1.31 -10.00
N ALA A 14 -9.62 -2.00 -11.03
CA ALA A 14 -9.22 -1.83 -12.43
C ALA A 14 -9.31 -0.39 -12.94
N ASP A 15 -10.27 0.40 -12.43
CA ASP A 15 -10.47 1.80 -12.83
C ASP A 15 -9.44 2.76 -12.24
N ARG A 16 -8.68 2.36 -11.23
CA ARG A 16 -7.69 3.21 -10.59
C ARG A 16 -6.48 3.43 -11.50
N SER A 17 -6.00 4.67 -11.55
CA SER A 17 -4.78 5.05 -12.29
C SER A 17 -3.50 4.56 -11.63
N ALA A 18 -3.46 4.46 -10.28
CA ALA A 18 -2.33 3.92 -9.55
C ALA A 18 -2.79 2.94 -8.47
N PRO A 19 -2.00 1.87 -8.19
CA PRO A 19 -2.31 0.87 -7.18
C PRO A 19 -2.08 1.39 -5.76
N THR A 20 -2.70 0.75 -4.78
CA THR A 20 -2.27 0.79 -3.38
C THR A 20 -1.30 -0.36 -3.10
N GLY A 21 -0.63 -0.39 -1.94
CA GLY A 21 0.25 -1.50 -1.55
C GLY A 21 -0.44 -2.87 -1.67
N VAL A 22 -1.67 -3.01 -1.13
CA VAL A 22 -2.44 -4.27 -1.23
C VAL A 22 -2.82 -4.61 -2.68
N ASP A 23 -3.03 -3.61 -3.55
CA ASP A 23 -3.35 -3.86 -4.96
C ASP A 23 -2.11 -4.41 -5.70
N ARG A 24 -0.88 -3.92 -5.36
CA ARG A 24 0.39 -4.46 -5.86
C ARG A 24 0.59 -5.92 -5.44
N VAL A 25 0.34 -6.24 -4.18
CA VAL A 25 0.40 -7.63 -3.68
C VAL A 25 -0.56 -8.52 -4.46
N CYS A 26 -1.82 -8.12 -4.63
CA CYS A 26 -2.77 -8.90 -5.42
C CYS A 26 -2.30 -9.13 -6.87
N LEU A 27 -1.68 -8.11 -7.50
CA LEU A 27 -1.17 -8.23 -8.86
C LEU A 27 0.03 -9.19 -8.93
N ALA A 28 0.99 -9.06 -8.00
CA ALA A 28 2.15 -9.93 -7.93
C ALA A 28 1.76 -11.41 -7.76
N TYR A 29 0.78 -11.69 -6.91
CA TYR A 29 0.24 -13.05 -6.76
C TYR A 29 -0.44 -13.57 -8.02
N ALA A 30 -1.20 -12.71 -8.72
CA ALA A 30 -1.83 -13.11 -9.99
C ALA A 30 -0.78 -13.46 -11.04
N GLU A 31 0.27 -12.65 -11.17
CA GLU A 31 1.38 -12.87 -12.10
C GLU A 31 2.17 -14.15 -11.76
N TRP A 32 2.52 -14.34 -10.48
CA TRP A 32 3.21 -15.53 -10.01
C TRP A 32 2.44 -16.81 -10.31
N LEU A 33 1.14 -16.85 -9.99
CA LEU A 33 0.31 -18.04 -10.22
C LEU A 33 0.12 -18.32 -11.73
N LEU A 34 -0.02 -17.28 -12.55
CA LEU A 34 -0.15 -17.44 -14.01
C LEU A 34 1.16 -17.89 -14.68
N ALA A 35 2.31 -17.55 -14.08
CA ALA A 35 3.63 -17.93 -14.57
C ALA A 35 4.09 -19.30 -14.05
N SER A 36 3.48 -19.84 -13.00
CA SER A 36 3.91 -21.08 -12.35
C SER A 36 3.50 -22.31 -13.17
N PRO A 37 4.46 -23.11 -13.69
CA PRO A 37 4.16 -24.24 -14.60
C PRO A 37 3.37 -25.37 -13.91
N ASN A 38 3.56 -25.56 -12.60
CA ASN A 38 2.92 -26.62 -11.82
C ASN A 38 1.56 -26.22 -11.23
N VAL A 39 1.04 -25.02 -11.63
CA VAL A 39 -0.22 -24.47 -11.13
C VAL A 39 -1.24 -24.32 -12.25
N THR A 40 -2.43 -24.84 -12.04
CA THR A 40 -3.61 -24.49 -12.84
C THR A 40 -4.38 -23.40 -12.11
N THR A 41 -4.19 -22.15 -12.52
CA THR A 41 -4.86 -21.01 -11.93
C THR A 41 -6.31 -20.92 -12.40
N ILE A 42 -7.24 -20.87 -11.45
CA ILE A 42 -8.67 -20.71 -11.68
C ILE A 42 -9.08 -19.39 -11.01
N PRO A 43 -9.18 -18.27 -11.75
CA PRO A 43 -9.56 -17.01 -11.15
C PRO A 43 -11.04 -17.04 -10.75
N VAL A 44 -11.32 -16.57 -9.53
CA VAL A 44 -12.67 -16.47 -8.97
C VAL A 44 -12.93 -15.07 -8.43
N ARG A 45 -14.20 -14.71 -8.29
CA ARG A 45 -14.61 -13.48 -7.59
C ARG A 45 -15.82 -13.72 -6.70
N GLY A 46 -15.90 -12.95 -5.62
CA GLY A 46 -17.08 -12.92 -4.75
C GLY A 46 -18.28 -12.28 -5.45
N ARG A 47 -19.44 -12.96 -5.37
CA ARG A 47 -20.72 -12.44 -5.83
C ARG A 47 -21.81 -12.86 -4.87
N LYS A 48 -22.33 -11.91 -4.08
CA LYS A 48 -23.20 -12.24 -2.94
C LYS A 48 -22.54 -13.42 -2.20
N ASN A 49 -22.92 -14.04 -1.31
CA ASN A 49 -22.30 -15.04 -0.41
C ASN A 49 -21.68 -16.29 -1.11
N ARG A 50 -21.20 -16.18 -2.37
CA ARG A 50 -20.57 -17.27 -3.13
C ARG A 50 -19.46 -16.78 -4.04
N LEU A 51 -18.58 -17.69 -4.46
CA LEU A 51 -17.58 -17.48 -5.46
C LEU A 51 -18.10 -17.85 -6.86
N VAL A 52 -17.69 -17.11 -7.86
CA VAL A 52 -17.95 -17.42 -9.28
C VAL A 52 -16.65 -17.38 -10.06
N THR A 53 -16.48 -18.31 -10.98
CA THR A 53 -15.30 -18.36 -11.85
C THR A 53 -15.26 -17.19 -12.82
N VAL A 54 -14.05 -16.80 -13.16
CA VAL A 54 -13.74 -15.82 -14.21
C VAL A 54 -13.07 -16.56 -15.35
N ASP A 55 -13.30 -16.16 -16.60
CA ASP A 55 -12.63 -16.76 -17.76
C ASP A 55 -11.12 -16.53 -17.67
N ILE A 56 -10.34 -17.61 -17.78
CA ILE A 56 -8.88 -17.56 -17.61
C ILE A 56 -8.20 -16.74 -18.69
N GLY A 57 -8.62 -16.86 -19.96
CA GLY A 57 -8.02 -16.10 -21.05
C GLY A 57 -8.30 -14.61 -20.95
N TRP A 58 -9.47 -14.24 -20.47
CA TRP A 58 -9.77 -12.86 -20.13
C TRP A 58 -8.93 -12.37 -18.95
N PHE A 59 -8.78 -13.17 -17.90
CA PHE A 59 -8.03 -12.79 -16.70
C PHE A 59 -6.54 -12.60 -17.00
N GLN A 60 -5.94 -13.44 -17.84
CA GLN A 60 -4.56 -13.27 -18.30
C GLN A 60 -4.35 -11.92 -18.98
N ARG A 61 -5.21 -11.56 -19.94
CA ARG A 61 -5.15 -10.25 -20.61
C ARG A 61 -5.36 -9.10 -19.63
N PHE A 62 -6.33 -9.24 -18.72
CA PHE A 62 -6.62 -8.26 -17.69
C PHE A 62 -5.40 -7.98 -16.79
N VAL A 63 -4.67 -8.99 -16.35
CA VAL A 63 -3.46 -8.85 -15.52
C VAL A 63 -2.36 -8.10 -16.28
N VAL A 64 -2.12 -8.44 -17.56
CA VAL A 64 -1.15 -7.75 -18.42
C VAL A 64 -1.51 -6.27 -18.62
N ASP A 65 -2.77 -5.99 -18.95
CA ASP A 65 -3.26 -4.62 -19.18
C ASP A 65 -3.19 -3.79 -17.89
N LEU A 66 -3.51 -4.41 -16.75
CA LEU A 66 -3.47 -3.75 -15.45
C LEU A 66 -2.04 -3.43 -15.01
N ARG A 67 -1.09 -4.32 -15.25
CA ARG A 67 0.34 -4.10 -15.02
C ARG A 67 0.85 -2.93 -15.88
N ALA A 68 0.55 -2.92 -17.15
CA ALA A 68 0.93 -1.85 -18.06
C ALA A 68 0.35 -0.49 -17.63
N LYS A 69 -0.93 -0.49 -17.22
CA LYS A 69 -1.60 0.71 -16.71
C LYS A 69 -0.93 1.25 -15.45
N TRP A 70 -0.63 0.40 -14.47
CA TRP A 70 -0.07 0.82 -13.19
C TRP A 70 1.42 1.18 -13.26
N ASN A 71 2.15 0.68 -14.26
CA ASN A 71 3.51 1.12 -14.55
C ASN A 71 3.58 2.51 -15.23
N GLY A 72 2.46 3.18 -15.41
CA GLY A 72 2.44 4.56 -15.89
C GLY A 72 2.27 4.73 -17.41
N ALA A 73 2.02 3.64 -18.15
CA ALA A 73 1.76 3.74 -19.58
C ALA A 73 0.47 4.50 -19.96
N ALA A 74 -0.37 4.84 -18.99
CA ALA A 74 -1.68 5.47 -19.19
C ALA A 74 -1.98 6.63 -18.22
N SER A 75 -0.99 7.45 -17.85
CA SER A 75 -1.24 8.66 -17.06
C SER A 75 -2.15 9.62 -17.83
N SER A 76 -3.15 10.21 -17.15
CA SER A 76 -4.02 11.19 -17.78
C SER A 76 -3.25 12.48 -18.11
N PRO A 77 -3.68 13.29 -19.12
CA PRO A 77 -3.06 14.59 -19.39
C PRO A 77 -3.04 15.52 -18.16
N ALA A 78 -4.05 15.41 -17.27
CA ALA A 78 -4.12 16.19 -16.04
C ALA A 78 -3.06 15.74 -15.03
N ASP A 79 -2.83 14.42 -14.88
CA ASP A 79 -1.79 13.88 -14.01
C ASP A 79 -0.40 14.29 -14.51
N LEU A 80 -0.15 14.20 -15.82
CA LEU A 80 1.12 14.66 -16.43
C LEU A 80 1.37 16.15 -16.22
N ALA A 81 0.36 16.99 -16.42
CA ALA A 81 0.48 18.43 -16.16
C ALA A 81 0.73 18.74 -14.68
N HIS A 82 0.15 17.95 -13.77
CA HIS A 82 0.40 18.10 -12.33
C HIS A 82 1.83 17.71 -11.96
N GLU A 83 2.32 16.59 -12.49
CA GLU A 83 3.70 16.13 -12.34
C GLU A 83 4.70 17.18 -12.85
N GLN A 84 4.48 17.73 -14.04
CA GLN A 84 5.34 18.77 -14.60
C GLN A 84 5.40 20.03 -13.71
N ARG A 85 4.26 20.45 -13.14
CA ARG A 85 4.24 21.59 -12.20
C ARG A 85 5.03 21.28 -10.93
N LEU A 86 4.90 20.06 -10.38
CA LEU A 86 5.66 19.63 -9.21
C LEU A 86 7.16 19.64 -9.50
N LEU A 87 7.59 19.04 -10.60
CA LEU A 87 9.00 19.01 -10.99
C LEU A 87 9.54 20.42 -11.22
N ALA A 88 8.79 21.31 -11.89
CA ALA A 88 9.17 22.71 -12.07
C ALA A 88 9.33 23.45 -10.73
N ALA A 89 8.44 23.19 -9.76
CA ALA A 89 8.54 23.78 -8.42
C ALA A 89 9.79 23.33 -7.67
N LEU A 90 10.22 22.06 -7.82
CA LEU A 90 11.40 21.51 -7.15
C LEU A 90 12.72 21.91 -7.83
N THR A 91 12.71 22.14 -9.16
CA THR A 91 13.90 22.54 -9.93
C THR A 91 14.10 24.06 -9.96
N SER A 92 13.15 24.83 -9.46
CA SER A 92 13.27 26.30 -9.35
C SER A 92 14.23 26.69 -8.23
N GLU A 93 15.13 27.64 -8.52
CA GLU A 93 16.02 28.23 -7.49
C GLU A 93 15.25 29.10 -6.49
N THR A 94 14.14 29.68 -6.91
CA THR A 94 13.28 30.51 -6.06
C THR A 94 12.10 29.71 -5.52
N ARG A 95 11.68 30.01 -4.30
CA ARG A 95 10.48 29.44 -3.70
C ARG A 95 9.25 29.77 -4.54
N PRO A 96 8.42 28.82 -4.96
CA PRO A 96 7.16 29.11 -5.63
C PRO A 96 6.22 29.92 -4.75
N ALA A 97 5.49 30.86 -5.36
CA ALA A 97 4.52 31.69 -4.63
C ALA A 97 3.35 30.89 -4.06
N ALA A 98 3.04 29.72 -4.65
CA ALA A 98 1.97 28.83 -4.21
C ALA A 98 2.41 27.37 -4.23
N SER A 99 1.80 26.56 -3.36
CA SER A 99 1.96 25.12 -3.33
C SER A 99 1.37 24.44 -4.58
N VAL A 100 2.03 23.42 -5.08
CA VAL A 100 1.44 22.52 -6.07
C VAL A 100 0.61 21.51 -5.30
N LEU A 101 -0.70 21.57 -5.42
CA LEU A 101 -1.64 20.68 -4.74
C LEU A 101 -2.51 19.95 -5.75
N GLY A 102 -2.77 18.67 -5.52
CA GLY A 102 -3.80 17.92 -6.23
C GLY A 102 -5.20 18.39 -5.83
N ALA A 103 -6.16 18.18 -6.70
CA ALA A 103 -7.54 18.49 -6.37
C ALA A 103 -7.98 17.69 -5.12
N PRO A 104 -8.53 18.34 -4.09
CA PRO A 104 -9.11 17.63 -2.97
C PRO A 104 -10.24 16.72 -3.46
N PRO A 105 -10.52 15.60 -2.77
CA PRO A 105 -11.63 14.76 -3.15
C PRO A 105 -12.92 15.59 -3.17
N ALA A 106 -13.68 15.48 -4.26
CA ALA A 106 -15.02 16.03 -4.27
C ALA A 106 -15.79 15.45 -3.06
N PRO A 107 -16.60 16.23 -2.36
CA PRO A 107 -17.43 15.72 -1.29
C PRO A 107 -18.17 14.50 -1.84
N VAL A 108 -18.17 13.41 -1.06
CA VAL A 108 -18.71 12.11 -1.47
C VAL A 108 -20.18 12.27 -1.82
N GLN A 109 -20.47 12.64 -3.05
CA GLN A 109 -21.75 12.41 -3.66
C GLN A 109 -21.73 10.94 -4.10
N GLU A 110 -22.49 10.11 -3.42
CA GLU A 110 -22.79 8.76 -3.88
C GLU A 110 -23.33 8.84 -5.32
N LYS A 111 -22.46 8.62 -6.30
CA LYS A 111 -22.90 8.45 -7.69
C LYS A 111 -23.13 6.97 -7.97
N PRO A 112 -24.37 6.53 -8.16
CA PRO A 112 -24.68 5.12 -8.42
C PRO A 112 -24.37 4.64 -9.85
N ALA A 113 -23.83 5.45 -10.75
CA ALA A 113 -24.06 5.21 -12.18
C ALA A 113 -22.88 4.67 -13.03
N ASP A 114 -21.63 4.84 -12.67
CA ASP A 114 -20.52 4.51 -13.59
C ASP A 114 -19.91 3.11 -13.44
N LYS A 115 -20.33 2.33 -12.46
CA LYS A 115 -19.95 0.90 -12.32
C LYS A 115 -20.47 -0.01 -13.46
N ILE A 116 -21.27 0.54 -14.36
CA ILE A 116 -22.07 -0.25 -15.31
C ILE A 116 -21.31 -0.60 -16.60
N ARG A 117 -20.27 0.14 -16.98
CA ARG A 117 -19.67 -0.03 -18.32
C ARG A 117 -18.75 -1.23 -18.46
N VAL A 118 -17.90 -1.50 -17.46
CA VAL A 118 -17.05 -2.70 -17.43
C VAL A 118 -17.86 -3.96 -17.09
N LEU A 119 -18.95 -3.81 -16.31
CA LEU A 119 -19.81 -4.91 -15.88
C LEU A 119 -20.75 -5.44 -16.97
N LYS A 120 -21.10 -4.67 -18.01
CA LYS A 120 -22.09 -5.11 -19.02
C LYS A 120 -21.60 -6.28 -19.90
N GLN A 121 -20.31 -6.47 -20.10
CA GLN A 121 -19.78 -7.64 -20.81
C GLN A 121 -19.85 -8.94 -19.99
N PHE A 122 -19.99 -8.85 -18.65
CA PHE A 122 -20.00 -9.98 -17.73
C PHE A 122 -21.40 -10.55 -17.38
N PHE A 123 -22.49 -9.91 -17.83
CA PHE A 123 -23.83 -10.32 -17.44
C PHE A 123 -24.39 -11.52 -18.21
N ARG A 124 -23.60 -12.25 -19.00
CA ARG A 124 -24.09 -13.36 -19.85
C ARG A 124 -24.21 -14.72 -19.20
N SER A 125 -23.78 -14.96 -17.96
CA SER A 125 -24.04 -16.23 -17.29
C SER A 125 -25.11 -16.09 -16.19
N ARG A 126 -26.37 -16.35 -16.54
CA ARG A 126 -27.50 -16.36 -15.60
C ARG A 126 -27.51 -17.58 -14.65
N HIS A 127 -26.72 -18.58 -14.89
CA HIS A 127 -26.62 -19.78 -14.06
C HIS A 127 -25.20 -19.85 -13.48
N ALA A 128 -25.09 -19.78 -12.15
CA ALA A 128 -23.83 -20.01 -11.49
C ALA A 128 -23.50 -21.50 -11.64
N LYS A 129 -22.48 -21.79 -12.44
CA LYS A 129 -21.90 -23.14 -12.45
C LYS A 129 -21.35 -23.46 -11.07
N PRO A 130 -21.39 -24.71 -10.62
CA PRO A 130 -20.65 -25.12 -9.43
C PRO A 130 -19.18 -24.74 -9.60
N LEU A 131 -18.49 -24.49 -8.48
CA LEU A 131 -17.05 -24.27 -8.54
C LEU A 131 -16.39 -25.53 -9.13
N PRO A 132 -15.39 -25.37 -9.99
CA PRO A 132 -14.61 -26.51 -10.46
C PRO A 132 -13.88 -27.15 -9.28
N GLU A 133 -13.52 -28.41 -9.41
CA GLU A 133 -12.62 -29.06 -8.47
C GLU A 133 -11.32 -28.29 -8.34
N ALA A 134 -10.84 -28.09 -7.14
CA ALA A 134 -9.61 -27.39 -6.83
C ALA A 134 -9.00 -27.93 -5.53
N ASP A 135 -7.70 -27.79 -5.41
CA ASP A 135 -6.96 -28.25 -4.25
C ASP A 135 -6.92 -27.13 -3.18
N LEU A 136 -6.80 -25.87 -3.63
CA LEU A 136 -6.58 -24.72 -2.78
C LEU A 136 -7.39 -23.50 -3.22
N TYR A 137 -7.87 -22.71 -2.25
CA TYR A 137 -8.33 -21.33 -2.43
C TYR A 137 -7.32 -20.37 -1.81
N LEU A 138 -6.87 -19.40 -2.59
CA LEU A 138 -5.92 -18.37 -2.16
C LEU A 138 -6.52 -16.99 -2.29
N THR A 139 -6.56 -16.25 -1.18
CA THR A 139 -7.03 -14.85 -1.16
C THR A 139 -6.04 -13.94 -0.45
N VAL A 140 -5.72 -12.83 -1.11
CA VAL A 140 -4.77 -11.82 -0.62
C VAL A 140 -5.37 -10.42 -0.55
N GLY A 141 -6.66 -10.28 -0.86
CA GLY A 141 -7.34 -8.98 -1.03
C GLY A 141 -8.34 -8.61 0.06
N HIS A 142 -8.63 -9.46 1.02
CA HIS A 142 -9.60 -9.29 2.13
C HIS A 142 -11.06 -9.01 1.72
N THR A 143 -11.42 -9.12 0.45
CA THR A 143 -12.67 -8.56 -0.07
C THR A 143 -13.92 -9.26 0.44
N THR A 144 -13.86 -10.60 0.63
CA THR A 144 -15.02 -11.46 0.94
C THR A 144 -14.98 -12.04 2.35
N LEU A 145 -13.90 -11.89 3.09
CA LEU A 145 -13.64 -12.61 4.35
C LEU A 145 -14.57 -12.23 5.52
N HIS A 146 -15.28 -11.10 5.46
CA HIS A 146 -16.23 -10.69 6.51
C HIS A 146 -17.51 -11.55 6.52
N ASP A 147 -17.83 -12.25 5.43
CA ASP A 147 -18.91 -13.22 5.34
C ASP A 147 -18.31 -14.63 5.31
N PRO A 148 -18.59 -15.50 6.29
CA PRO A 148 -17.99 -16.82 6.36
C PRO A 148 -18.52 -17.79 5.30
N ALA A 149 -19.65 -17.53 4.67
CA ALA A 149 -20.36 -18.49 3.80
C ALA A 149 -19.48 -19.05 2.67
N ALA A 150 -18.67 -18.19 2.03
CA ALA A 150 -17.78 -18.63 0.96
C ALA A 150 -16.70 -19.59 1.48
N LEU A 151 -16.05 -19.27 2.60
CA LEU A 151 -15.02 -20.11 3.21
C LEU A 151 -15.61 -21.42 3.75
N GLN A 152 -16.79 -21.38 4.34
CA GLN A 152 -17.52 -22.58 4.81
C GLN A 152 -17.87 -23.51 3.63
N GLY A 153 -18.33 -22.94 2.51
CA GLY A 153 -18.60 -23.71 1.29
C GLY A 153 -17.34 -24.40 0.73
N LEU A 154 -16.21 -23.73 0.75
CA LEU A 154 -14.92 -24.31 0.35
C LEU A 154 -14.46 -25.42 1.32
N GLN A 155 -14.64 -25.20 2.62
CA GLN A 155 -14.35 -26.21 3.65
C GLN A 155 -15.19 -27.47 3.46
N ALA A 156 -16.47 -27.31 3.22
CA ALA A 156 -17.38 -28.44 2.98
C ALA A 156 -17.02 -29.19 1.68
N ALA A 157 -16.41 -28.51 0.70
CA ALA A 157 -15.91 -29.12 -0.53
C ALA A 157 -14.51 -29.75 -0.38
N GLY A 158 -13.88 -29.72 0.81
CA GLY A 158 -12.56 -30.25 1.06
C GLY A 158 -11.42 -29.42 0.44
N ILE A 159 -11.69 -28.17 0.05
CA ILE A 159 -10.70 -27.26 -0.56
C ILE A 159 -9.91 -26.57 0.54
N GLU A 160 -8.56 -26.63 0.49
CA GLU A 160 -7.68 -25.88 1.39
C GLU A 160 -7.87 -24.37 1.23
N ARG A 161 -7.69 -23.59 2.29
CA ARG A 161 -7.98 -22.14 2.30
C ARG A 161 -6.80 -21.41 2.91
N VAL A 162 -6.02 -20.73 2.07
CA VAL A 162 -4.90 -19.89 2.50
C VAL A 162 -5.25 -18.41 2.31
N VAL A 163 -5.03 -17.63 3.36
CA VAL A 163 -5.40 -16.22 3.44
C VAL A 163 -4.18 -15.40 3.81
N LEU A 164 -3.91 -14.32 3.06
CA LEU A 164 -2.92 -13.34 3.47
C LEU A 164 -3.61 -12.23 4.28
N ILE A 165 -3.10 -11.94 5.49
CA ILE A 165 -3.51 -10.83 6.35
C ILE A 165 -2.42 -9.75 6.31
N HIS A 166 -2.80 -8.52 5.92
CA HIS A 166 -1.87 -7.40 5.77
C HIS A 166 -1.60 -6.66 7.09
N ASP A 167 -2.61 -6.50 7.91
CA ASP A 167 -2.57 -5.81 9.21
C ASP A 167 -3.84 -6.10 10.01
N LEU A 168 -3.85 -5.67 11.26
CA LEU A 168 -5.01 -5.67 12.14
C LEU A 168 -5.43 -4.25 12.53
N ILE A 169 -4.90 -3.23 11.86
CA ILE A 169 -5.08 -1.81 12.19
C ILE A 169 -6.54 -1.42 12.45
N PRO A 170 -7.53 -1.82 11.62
CA PRO A 170 -8.92 -1.45 11.90
C PRO A 170 -9.49 -2.05 13.19
N VAL A 171 -8.85 -3.09 13.75
CA VAL A 171 -9.23 -3.71 15.03
C VAL A 171 -8.44 -3.12 16.18
N THR A 172 -7.15 -2.88 16.00
CA THR A 172 -6.24 -2.41 17.07
C THR A 172 -6.25 -0.89 17.23
N HIS A 173 -6.51 -0.16 16.15
CA HIS A 173 -6.50 1.31 16.07
C HIS A 173 -7.71 1.82 15.27
N PRO A 174 -8.95 1.55 15.72
CA PRO A 174 -10.16 1.91 14.98
C PRO A 174 -10.32 3.43 14.79
N GLU A 175 -9.68 4.25 15.64
CA GLU A 175 -9.64 5.70 15.57
C GLU A 175 -9.01 6.23 14.26
N PHE A 176 -8.18 5.45 13.60
CA PHE A 176 -7.59 5.80 12.31
C PHE A 176 -8.39 5.29 11.10
N CYS A 177 -9.53 4.66 11.34
CA CYS A 177 -10.33 4.01 10.32
C CYS A 177 -11.72 4.61 10.23
N ARG A 178 -12.42 4.34 9.14
CA ARG A 178 -13.81 4.79 9.00
C ARG A 178 -14.71 4.07 10.01
N PRO A 179 -15.76 4.72 10.51
CA PRO A 179 -16.77 4.05 11.32
C PRO A 179 -17.27 2.76 10.65
N GLY A 180 -17.30 1.66 11.40
CA GLY A 180 -17.72 0.33 10.93
C GLY A 180 -16.63 -0.51 10.24
N ASP A 181 -15.44 0.06 9.95
CA ASP A 181 -14.34 -0.73 9.40
C ASP A 181 -13.75 -1.68 10.45
N GLY A 182 -13.73 -1.28 11.73
CA GLY A 182 -13.26 -2.11 12.85
C GLY A 182 -14.04 -3.41 12.98
N GLU A 183 -15.35 -3.33 13.10
CA GLU A 183 -16.26 -4.49 13.23
C GLU A 183 -16.17 -5.42 12.01
N LYS A 184 -16.12 -4.82 10.83
CA LYS A 184 -16.00 -5.57 9.59
C LYS A 184 -14.66 -6.29 9.49
N HIS A 185 -13.58 -5.64 9.93
CA HIS A 185 -12.25 -6.26 9.93
C HIS A 185 -12.12 -7.31 11.02
N HIS A 186 -12.68 -7.07 12.20
CA HIS A 186 -12.78 -8.08 13.26
C HIS A 186 -13.45 -9.35 12.73
N ALA A 187 -14.58 -9.23 12.04
CA ALA A 187 -15.24 -10.38 11.43
C ALA A 187 -14.36 -11.10 10.39
N ARG A 188 -13.60 -10.36 9.55
CA ARG A 188 -12.65 -10.95 8.60
C ARG A 188 -11.57 -11.77 9.29
N VAL A 189 -10.92 -11.20 10.31
CA VAL A 189 -9.86 -11.87 11.07
C VAL A 189 -10.39 -13.09 11.80
N ALA A 190 -11.52 -12.95 12.49
CA ALA A 190 -12.14 -14.06 13.22
C ALA A 190 -12.58 -15.20 12.28
N ASN A 191 -13.16 -14.91 11.13
CA ASN A 191 -13.53 -15.92 10.12
C ASN A 191 -12.30 -16.58 9.51
N THR A 192 -11.22 -15.81 9.26
CA THR A 192 -9.95 -16.35 8.78
C THR A 192 -9.37 -17.34 9.78
N LEU A 193 -9.28 -16.97 11.06
CA LEU A 193 -8.76 -17.85 12.10
C LEU A 193 -9.58 -19.16 12.28
N ARG A 194 -10.91 -19.08 12.11
CA ARG A 194 -11.79 -20.25 12.22
C ARG A 194 -11.76 -21.16 11.00
N LEU A 195 -11.53 -20.62 9.83
CA LEU A 195 -11.82 -21.31 8.57
C LEU A 195 -10.62 -21.50 7.64
N ALA A 196 -9.53 -20.75 7.82
CA ALA A 196 -8.32 -20.94 7.02
C ALA A 196 -7.56 -22.18 7.47
N SER A 197 -6.94 -22.86 6.53
CA SER A 197 -5.99 -23.96 6.77
C SER A 197 -4.56 -23.45 6.97
N GLY A 198 -4.25 -22.25 6.48
CA GLY A 198 -2.99 -21.55 6.67
C GLY A 198 -3.15 -20.04 6.47
N ILE A 199 -2.32 -19.26 7.14
CA ILE A 199 -2.33 -17.81 7.05
C ILE A 199 -0.93 -17.32 6.69
N ILE A 200 -0.86 -16.40 5.73
CA ILE A 200 0.35 -15.67 5.37
C ILE A 200 0.23 -14.28 5.98
N VAL A 201 1.31 -13.77 6.56
CA VAL A 201 1.42 -12.40 7.04
C VAL A 201 2.66 -11.75 6.43
N ASN A 202 2.60 -10.43 6.24
CA ASN A 202 3.66 -9.67 5.60
C ASN A 202 4.79 -9.25 6.54
N SER A 203 4.61 -9.38 7.86
CA SER A 203 5.61 -9.05 8.89
C SER A 203 5.46 -9.95 10.12
N ALA A 204 6.53 -10.12 10.88
CA ALA A 204 6.49 -10.82 12.16
C ALA A 204 5.53 -10.12 13.13
N TYR A 205 5.55 -8.77 13.13
CA TYR A 205 4.63 -7.96 13.93
C TYR A 205 3.17 -8.25 13.61
N THR A 206 2.77 -8.30 12.33
CA THR A 206 1.39 -8.68 11.96
C THR A 206 1.04 -10.09 12.45
N GLY A 207 2.01 -11.01 12.43
CA GLY A 207 1.83 -12.36 12.95
C GLY A 207 1.63 -12.39 14.46
N GLU A 208 2.35 -11.57 15.21
CA GLU A 208 2.21 -11.43 16.68
C GLU A 208 0.85 -10.83 17.05
N GLU A 209 0.43 -9.76 16.38
CA GLU A 209 -0.89 -9.14 16.54
C GLU A 209 -2.02 -10.15 16.28
N LEU A 210 -1.86 -10.97 15.23
CA LEU A 210 -2.85 -12.00 14.89
C LEU A 210 -2.93 -13.11 15.96
N ARG A 211 -1.80 -13.56 16.50
CA ARG A 211 -1.77 -14.53 17.61
C ARG A 211 -2.36 -13.95 18.88
N ALA A 212 -2.05 -12.69 19.21
CA ALA A 212 -2.60 -11.99 20.35
C ALA A 212 -4.13 -11.83 20.21
N PHE A 213 -4.61 -11.50 19.02
CA PHE A 213 -6.05 -11.44 18.72
C PHE A 213 -6.72 -12.81 18.92
N ALA A 214 -6.14 -13.87 18.33
CA ALA A 214 -6.67 -15.22 18.46
C ALA A 214 -6.76 -15.68 19.93
N SER A 215 -5.73 -15.41 20.73
CA SER A 215 -5.68 -15.74 22.15
C SER A 215 -6.75 -14.99 22.92
N ARG A 216 -6.90 -13.69 22.70
CA ARG A 216 -7.91 -12.85 23.38
C ARG A 216 -9.34 -13.28 23.06
N GLU A 217 -9.60 -13.67 21.83
CA GLU A 217 -10.93 -14.07 21.37
C GLU A 217 -11.21 -15.59 21.56
N GLY A 218 -10.26 -16.36 22.06
CA GLY A 218 -10.39 -17.81 22.20
C GLY A 218 -10.57 -18.54 20.87
N LEU A 219 -9.89 -18.07 19.82
CA LEU A 219 -10.00 -18.58 18.46
C LEU A 219 -8.89 -19.58 18.12
N PRO A 220 -9.09 -20.48 17.15
CA PRO A 220 -8.04 -21.35 16.63
C PRO A 220 -6.84 -20.55 16.12
N GLN A 221 -5.66 -21.18 16.14
CA GLN A 221 -4.43 -20.62 15.59
C GLN A 221 -3.90 -21.54 14.49
N PRO A 222 -4.41 -21.42 13.25
CA PRO A 222 -3.84 -22.17 12.13
C PRO A 222 -2.38 -21.77 11.90
N PRO A 223 -1.58 -22.55 11.14
CA PRO A 223 -0.20 -22.19 10.80
C PRO A 223 -0.12 -20.78 10.23
N ILE A 224 0.81 -19.97 10.75
CA ILE A 224 1.06 -18.58 10.31
C ILE A 224 2.48 -18.52 9.75
N HIS A 225 2.59 -18.12 8.48
CA HIS A 225 3.83 -17.99 7.75
C HIS A 225 4.15 -16.53 7.49
N VAL A 226 5.33 -16.07 7.94
CA VAL A 226 5.80 -14.70 7.71
C VAL A 226 6.52 -14.65 6.37
N ALA A 227 5.98 -13.89 5.42
CA ALA A 227 6.56 -13.68 4.11
C ALA A 227 6.62 -12.18 3.81
N HIS A 228 7.79 -11.57 3.94
CA HIS A 228 7.99 -10.15 3.65
C HIS A 228 7.68 -9.85 2.19
N LEU A 229 6.98 -8.74 1.93
CA LEU A 229 6.58 -8.36 0.57
C LEU A 229 7.78 -7.97 -0.27
N GLY A 230 7.82 -8.44 -1.52
CA GLY A 230 8.81 -7.99 -2.49
C GLY A 230 8.57 -6.57 -2.98
N LEU A 231 9.60 -5.99 -3.58
CA LEU A 231 9.57 -4.62 -4.12
C LEU A 231 9.45 -4.63 -5.64
N GLU A 232 8.93 -3.54 -6.20
CA GLU A 232 8.85 -3.33 -7.64
C GLU A 232 10.24 -2.91 -8.20
N PRO A 233 10.60 -3.33 -9.43
CA PRO A 233 11.94 -3.07 -10.01
C PRO A 233 12.32 -1.59 -10.09
N ALA A 234 11.34 -0.69 -10.22
CA ALA A 234 11.58 0.76 -10.29
C ALA A 234 12.30 1.31 -9.04
N PHE A 235 12.18 0.62 -7.89
CA PHE A 235 12.80 1.04 -6.63
C PHE A 235 14.18 0.42 -6.37
N VAL A 236 14.80 -0.20 -7.35
CA VAL A 236 16.12 -0.82 -7.20
C VAL A 236 17.22 0.10 -7.73
N ALA A 237 17.07 0.70 -8.92
CA ALA A 237 18.07 1.56 -9.55
C ALA A 237 17.40 2.66 -10.41
N GLY A 238 18.14 3.73 -10.73
CA GLY A 238 17.67 4.79 -11.65
C GLY A 238 18.15 6.19 -11.27
N ASP A 239 17.68 7.19 -12.02
CA ASP A 239 18.04 8.60 -11.87
C ASP A 239 17.31 9.27 -10.70
N ALA A 240 17.89 10.38 -10.21
CA ALA A 240 17.30 11.27 -9.22
C ALA A 240 16.72 12.53 -9.87
N VAL A 241 15.76 13.18 -9.20
CA VAL A 241 15.39 14.56 -9.53
C VAL A 241 16.50 15.50 -9.05
N ALA A 242 17.09 16.25 -9.97
CA ALA A 242 18.04 17.30 -9.65
C ALA A 242 17.28 18.54 -9.14
N ALA A 243 16.99 18.58 -7.85
CA ALA A 243 16.30 19.72 -7.24
C ALA A 243 17.28 20.86 -6.95
N ALA A 244 16.85 22.11 -7.18
CA ALA A 244 17.63 23.29 -6.88
C ALA A 244 17.72 23.58 -5.37
N ARG A 245 16.71 23.11 -4.61
CA ARG A 245 16.58 23.29 -3.17
C ARG A 245 16.39 21.96 -2.46
N PRO A 246 16.83 21.80 -1.20
CA PRO A 246 16.60 20.59 -0.43
C PRO A 246 15.09 20.30 -0.33
N TYR A 247 14.72 19.03 -0.44
CA TYR A 247 13.36 18.58 -0.17
C TYR A 247 13.30 17.23 0.50
N PHE A 248 12.18 16.96 1.15
CA PHE A 248 11.83 15.69 1.78
C PHE A 248 10.59 15.09 1.12
N VAL A 249 10.48 13.79 1.15
CA VAL A 249 9.33 13.07 0.55
C VAL A 249 8.67 12.19 1.59
N HIS A 250 7.35 12.28 1.66
CA HIS A 250 6.50 11.27 2.30
C HIS A 250 5.67 10.57 1.23
N VAL A 251 5.57 9.26 1.30
CA VAL A 251 4.78 8.44 0.36
C VAL A 251 3.74 7.63 1.11
N GLY A 252 2.48 7.79 0.73
CA GLY A 252 1.35 7.06 1.33
C GLY A 252 0.03 7.76 1.16
N THR A 253 -1.07 7.04 1.36
CA THR A 253 -2.40 7.64 1.41
C THR A 253 -2.43 8.71 2.52
N ILE A 254 -2.98 9.89 2.21
CA ILE A 254 -3.13 10.97 3.18
C ILE A 254 -4.30 10.61 4.10
N GLU A 255 -3.98 10.02 5.23
CA GLU A 255 -4.92 9.52 6.24
C GLU A 255 -4.34 9.68 7.66
N ALA A 256 -5.18 9.65 8.69
CA ALA A 256 -4.81 10.01 10.07
C ALA A 256 -3.61 9.20 10.59
N ARG A 257 -3.58 7.87 10.38
CA ARG A 257 -2.50 6.99 10.87
C ARG A 257 -1.11 7.33 10.32
N LYS A 258 -1.03 8.02 9.18
CA LYS A 258 0.24 8.48 8.59
C LYS A 258 0.83 9.71 9.31
N ASN A 259 0.13 10.25 10.30
CA ASN A 259 0.60 11.32 11.20
C ASN A 259 1.15 12.58 10.45
N LEU A 260 0.56 12.89 9.31
CA LEU A 260 1.02 14.01 8.46
C LEU A 260 0.77 15.38 9.11
N ALA A 261 -0.18 15.50 10.02
CA ALA A 261 -0.42 16.73 10.78
C ALA A 261 0.82 17.13 11.61
N LEU A 262 1.56 16.15 12.15
CA LEU A 262 2.85 16.38 12.79
C LEU A 262 3.82 17.04 11.79
N LEU A 263 4.05 16.43 10.62
CA LEU A 263 4.98 16.98 9.62
C LEU A 263 4.60 18.42 9.22
N LEU A 264 3.32 18.68 8.98
CA LEU A 264 2.87 20.02 8.59
C LEU A 264 3.10 21.04 9.70
N THR A 265 2.92 20.66 10.96
CA THR A 265 3.23 21.50 12.12
C THR A 265 4.74 21.78 12.22
N LEU A 266 5.58 20.75 11.97
CA LEU A 266 7.04 20.90 11.94
C LEU A 266 7.48 21.80 10.80
N TRP A 267 6.90 21.67 9.59
CA TRP A 267 7.22 22.52 8.45
C TRP A 267 6.83 23.99 8.69
N ARG A 268 5.69 24.23 9.34
CA ARG A 268 5.35 25.56 9.79
C ARG A 268 6.41 26.13 10.74
N ARG A 269 6.88 25.31 11.70
CA ARG A 269 7.94 25.72 12.63
C ARG A 269 9.28 25.95 11.94
N LEU A 270 9.63 25.13 10.95
CA LEU A 270 10.81 25.31 10.12
C LEU A 270 10.74 26.61 9.32
N GLU A 271 9.60 26.95 8.76
CA GLU A 271 9.41 28.18 7.99
C GLU A 271 9.57 29.43 8.88
N GLU A 272 9.01 29.43 10.08
CA GLU A 272 9.20 30.49 11.07
C GLU A 272 10.68 30.71 11.43
N ARG A 273 11.51 29.65 11.42
CA ARG A 273 12.93 29.69 11.79
C ARG A 273 13.88 29.95 10.63
N LEU A 274 13.58 29.42 9.45
CA LEU A 274 14.49 29.37 8.31
C LEU A 274 14.06 30.31 7.17
N GLY A 275 12.80 30.76 7.14
CA GLY A 275 12.22 31.60 6.09
C GLY A 275 12.44 30.99 4.70
N GLU A 276 13.05 31.75 3.79
CA GLU A 276 13.33 31.30 2.41
C GLU A 276 14.24 30.05 2.32
N ARG A 277 14.98 29.72 3.37
CA ARG A 277 15.84 28.53 3.40
C ARG A 277 15.12 27.25 3.84
N THR A 278 13.82 27.31 4.10
CA THR A 278 13.04 26.15 4.48
C THR A 278 13.05 25.10 3.36
N PRO A 279 13.38 23.83 3.65
CA PRO A 279 13.32 22.76 2.64
C PRO A 279 11.87 22.50 2.22
N SER A 280 11.68 22.05 0.99
CA SER A 280 10.35 21.65 0.55
C SER A 280 9.92 20.30 1.14
N LEU A 281 8.63 20.10 1.35
CA LEU A 281 8.01 18.82 1.67
C LEU A 281 7.11 18.37 0.52
N VAL A 282 7.32 17.17 0.03
CA VAL A 282 6.47 16.57 -1.01
C VAL A 282 5.68 15.41 -0.40
N LEU A 283 4.36 15.56 -0.34
CA LEU A 283 3.44 14.51 0.08
C LEU A 283 2.93 13.78 -1.15
N VAL A 284 3.37 12.54 -1.36
CA VAL A 284 2.94 11.74 -2.50
C VAL A 284 1.90 10.72 -2.06
N GLY A 285 0.65 10.97 -2.47
CA GLY A 285 -0.46 10.07 -2.15
C GLY A 285 -1.81 10.71 -2.43
N ARG A 286 -2.84 9.89 -2.49
CA ARG A 286 -4.22 10.35 -2.61
C ARG A 286 -4.76 10.75 -1.25
N TYR A 287 -5.68 11.69 -1.24
CA TYR A 287 -6.48 11.99 -0.06
C TYR A 287 -7.32 10.76 0.31
N GLY A 288 -7.15 10.27 1.54
CA GLY A 288 -7.87 9.12 2.13
C GLY A 288 -9.06 9.56 2.97
N TRP A 289 -9.07 9.14 4.20
CA TRP A 289 -10.10 9.43 5.20
C TRP A 289 -9.46 9.96 6.48
N GLU A 290 -10.26 10.59 7.36
CA GLU A 290 -9.79 11.20 8.62
C GLU A 290 -8.55 12.10 8.39
N ASN A 291 -8.66 12.99 7.40
CA ASN A 291 -7.55 13.83 6.94
C ASN A 291 -7.86 15.34 6.96
N GLU A 292 -8.94 15.76 7.61
CA GLU A 292 -9.41 17.14 7.66
C GLU A 292 -8.32 18.08 8.17
N ALA A 293 -7.61 17.71 9.24
CA ALA A 293 -6.51 18.51 9.79
C ALA A 293 -5.39 18.73 8.76
N VAL A 294 -5.07 17.72 7.94
CA VAL A 294 -4.06 17.84 6.87
C VAL A 294 -4.55 18.77 5.77
N LEU A 295 -5.80 18.63 5.34
CA LEU A 295 -6.41 19.49 4.32
C LEU A 295 -6.44 20.96 4.78
N ASP A 296 -6.85 21.20 6.02
CA ASP A 296 -6.86 22.55 6.60
C ASP A 296 -5.48 23.21 6.61
N HIS A 297 -4.43 22.46 6.98
CA HIS A 297 -3.06 22.96 6.91
C HIS A 297 -2.64 23.29 5.48
N LEU A 298 -2.87 22.40 4.52
CA LEU A 298 -2.46 22.58 3.12
C LEU A 298 -3.19 23.74 2.44
N GLN A 299 -4.46 23.95 2.77
CA GLN A 299 -5.30 24.96 2.10
C GLN A 299 -5.26 26.33 2.78
N ARG A 300 -5.08 26.37 4.10
CA ARG A 300 -5.32 27.57 4.90
C ARG A 300 -4.08 28.14 5.58
N SER A 301 -2.96 27.38 5.66
CA SER A 301 -1.75 27.88 6.30
C SER A 301 -0.90 28.69 5.32
N PRO A 302 -0.74 30.02 5.50
CA PRO A 302 0.08 30.84 4.61
C PRO A 302 1.57 30.44 4.67
N ASN A 303 2.08 30.01 5.82
CA ASN A 303 3.48 29.59 5.99
C ASN A 303 3.84 28.32 5.22
N LEU A 304 2.87 27.53 4.79
CA LEU A 304 3.10 26.31 4.03
C LEU A 304 3.03 26.52 2.51
N GLN A 305 2.59 27.70 2.06
CA GLN A 305 2.48 27.99 0.63
C GLN A 305 3.85 28.06 -0.03
N GLY A 306 3.99 27.37 -1.16
CA GLY A 306 5.26 27.24 -1.90
C GLY A 306 6.33 26.40 -1.20
N VAL A 307 6.05 25.82 -0.03
CA VAL A 307 6.97 24.95 0.72
C VAL A 307 6.49 23.50 0.76
N VAL A 308 5.18 23.30 0.95
CA VAL A 308 4.61 21.95 0.97
C VAL A 308 3.84 21.70 -0.31
N HIS A 309 4.16 20.62 -1.00
CA HIS A 309 3.52 20.19 -2.24
C HIS A 309 2.85 18.84 -2.05
N GLN A 310 1.77 18.59 -2.77
CA GLN A 310 1.09 17.29 -2.76
C GLN A 310 0.90 16.81 -4.18
N ALA A 311 1.22 15.55 -4.45
CA ALA A 311 0.98 14.89 -5.72
C ALA A 311 0.32 13.52 -5.52
N SER A 312 -0.41 13.09 -6.53
CA SER A 312 -1.01 11.76 -6.59
C SER A 312 -0.92 11.22 -8.02
N ASN A 313 -1.13 9.91 -8.16
CA ASN A 313 -1.14 9.25 -9.47
C ASN A 313 0.19 9.35 -10.25
N LEU A 314 1.31 9.51 -9.55
CA LEU A 314 2.62 9.42 -10.17
C LEU A 314 2.91 7.97 -10.61
N SER A 315 3.64 7.82 -11.72
CA SER A 315 4.20 6.51 -12.08
C SER A 315 5.29 6.09 -11.10
N ASP A 316 5.54 4.79 -10.97
CA ASP A 316 6.60 4.27 -10.10
C ASP A 316 7.97 4.83 -10.49
N ALA A 317 8.24 5.04 -11.78
CA ALA A 317 9.47 5.64 -12.26
C ALA A 317 9.66 7.09 -11.76
N VAL A 318 8.60 7.91 -11.82
CA VAL A 318 8.64 9.30 -11.33
C VAL A 318 8.73 9.34 -9.81
N LEU A 319 7.96 8.49 -9.13
CA LEU A 319 8.02 8.37 -7.67
C LEU A 319 9.43 7.99 -7.20
N ALA A 320 10.06 6.98 -7.81
CA ALA A 320 11.40 6.55 -7.48
C ALA A 320 12.45 7.66 -7.71
N ARG A 321 12.32 8.42 -8.81
CA ARG A 321 13.18 9.59 -9.08
C ARG A 321 13.02 10.69 -8.04
N LEU A 322 11.78 10.98 -7.61
CA LEU A 322 11.51 11.93 -6.53
C LEU A 322 12.12 11.45 -5.21
N MET A 323 11.94 10.17 -4.86
CA MET A 323 12.54 9.64 -3.63
C MET A 323 14.06 9.75 -3.66
N ARG A 324 14.72 9.39 -4.78
CA ARG A 324 16.20 9.46 -4.91
C ARG A 324 16.78 10.86 -4.82
N GLY A 325 16.03 11.88 -5.22
CA GLY A 325 16.49 13.27 -5.14
C GLY A 325 16.24 13.91 -3.76
N ALA A 326 15.49 13.27 -2.87
CA ALA A 326 15.14 13.79 -1.56
C ALA A 326 16.32 13.74 -0.58
N ARG A 327 16.35 14.66 0.39
CA ARG A 327 17.28 14.63 1.53
C ARG A 327 17.05 13.44 2.44
N ALA A 328 15.78 13.11 2.64
CA ALA A 328 15.34 11.88 3.30
C ALA A 328 13.89 11.56 2.90
N VAL A 329 13.53 10.30 3.00
CA VAL A 329 12.14 9.86 3.02
C VAL A 329 11.64 9.94 4.46
N LEU A 330 10.39 10.39 4.66
CA LEU A 330 9.78 10.54 5.97
C LEU A 330 8.62 9.56 6.13
N ALA A 331 8.67 8.72 7.15
CA ALA A 331 7.63 7.74 7.48
C ALA A 331 7.14 7.92 8.93
N PRO A 332 6.36 8.99 9.23
CA PRO A 332 5.98 9.36 10.59
C PRO A 332 4.77 8.59 11.13
N SER A 333 4.41 7.48 10.50
CA SER A 333 3.20 6.70 10.79
C SER A 333 3.09 6.32 12.26
N SER A 334 1.87 6.43 12.82
CA SER A 334 1.58 5.97 14.19
C SER A 334 1.49 4.45 14.25
N VAL A 335 1.05 3.80 13.18
CA VAL A 335 0.90 2.34 13.08
C VAL A 335 0.98 1.89 11.63
N GLU A 336 1.60 0.73 11.40
CA GLU A 336 1.72 0.07 10.10
C GLU A 336 1.65 -1.45 10.24
N GLY A 337 1.32 -2.13 9.12
CA GLY A 337 1.54 -3.58 9.00
C GLY A 337 2.88 -3.92 8.34
N PHE A 338 3.31 -3.10 7.36
CA PHE A 338 4.56 -3.29 6.59
C PHE A 338 5.26 -1.97 6.25
N ASP A 339 4.56 -1.00 5.66
CA ASP A 339 5.04 0.27 5.11
C ASP A 339 6.02 0.11 3.92
N LEU A 340 5.49 -0.37 2.78
CA LEU A 340 6.25 -0.53 1.53
C LEU A 340 7.15 0.68 1.19
N PRO A 341 6.67 1.95 1.24
CA PRO A 341 7.52 3.10 0.93
C PRO A 341 8.76 3.24 1.81
N ALA A 342 8.68 2.88 3.08
CA ALA A 342 9.83 2.88 3.99
C ALA A 342 10.86 1.81 3.60
N VAL A 343 10.39 0.61 3.25
CA VAL A 343 11.23 -0.50 2.77
C VAL A 343 11.84 -0.16 1.40
N GLU A 344 11.08 0.47 0.49
CA GLU A 344 11.54 0.98 -0.79
C GLU A 344 12.67 2.00 -0.61
N ALA A 345 12.56 2.93 0.35
CA ALA A 345 13.61 3.89 0.67
C ALA A 345 14.92 3.21 1.13
N CYS A 346 14.83 2.22 2.02
CA CYS A 346 15.97 1.42 2.45
C CYS A 346 16.62 0.65 1.29
N ALA A 347 15.81 0.06 0.40
CA ALA A 347 16.27 -0.69 -0.77
C ALA A 347 17.02 0.19 -1.77
N MET A 348 16.62 1.45 -1.91
CA MET A 348 17.29 2.45 -2.73
C MET A 348 18.54 3.06 -2.07
N GLY A 349 18.86 2.67 -0.84
CA GLY A 349 19.98 3.27 -0.08
C GLY A 349 19.74 4.74 0.25
N LEU A 350 18.50 5.14 0.51
CA LEU A 350 18.13 6.52 0.83
C LEU A 350 18.10 6.74 2.34
N PRO A 351 18.44 7.94 2.83
CA PRO A 351 18.17 8.30 4.21
C PRO A 351 16.67 8.19 4.51
N LEU A 352 16.33 7.50 5.59
CA LEU A 352 14.96 7.30 6.06
C LEU A 352 14.86 7.77 7.51
N ILE A 353 13.94 8.69 7.78
CA ILE A 353 13.54 9.08 9.13
C ILE A 353 12.13 8.51 9.33
N ALA A 354 11.97 7.60 10.29
CA ALA A 354 10.76 6.84 10.48
C ALA A 354 10.34 6.80 11.94
N SER A 355 9.05 6.56 12.17
CA SER A 355 8.54 6.33 13.51
C SER A 355 9.13 5.06 14.12
N ASP A 356 9.46 5.12 15.41
CA ASP A 356 9.92 3.97 16.18
C ASP A 356 8.74 3.06 16.54
N ILE A 357 8.27 2.31 15.54
CA ILE A 357 7.17 1.33 15.65
C ILE A 357 7.65 -0.06 15.24
N PRO A 358 7.01 -1.13 15.73
CA PRO A 358 7.48 -2.50 15.49
C PRO A 358 7.77 -2.86 14.02
N PRO A 359 6.90 -2.55 13.04
CA PRO A 359 7.22 -2.87 11.63
C PRO A 359 8.46 -2.13 11.10
N HIS A 360 8.69 -0.87 11.51
CA HIS A 360 9.88 -0.15 11.09
C HIS A 360 11.16 -0.74 11.70
N ARG A 361 11.14 -1.12 12.99
CA ARG A 361 12.25 -1.84 13.64
C ARG A 361 12.58 -3.15 12.93
N GLU A 362 11.56 -3.89 12.48
CA GLU A 362 11.70 -5.16 11.78
C GLU A 362 12.24 -4.98 10.35
N LEU A 363 11.70 -4.01 9.61
CA LEU A 363 11.84 -3.95 8.15
C LEU A 363 12.80 -2.87 7.65
N THR A 364 13.15 -1.89 8.48
CA THR A 364 13.98 -0.73 8.09
C THR A 364 15.15 -0.51 9.04
N PRO A 365 16.11 -1.46 9.13
CA PRO A 365 17.20 -1.41 10.11
C PRO A 365 18.15 -0.22 9.95
N ASN A 366 18.14 0.43 8.79
CA ASN A 366 18.98 1.59 8.49
C ASN A 366 18.25 2.93 8.70
N ALA A 367 16.99 2.92 9.17
CA ALA A 367 16.24 4.11 9.45
C ALA A 367 16.70 4.81 10.73
N GLU A 368 16.62 6.11 10.74
CA GLU A 368 16.63 6.88 11.98
C GLU A 368 15.25 6.78 12.59
N LEU A 369 15.13 6.02 13.69
CA LEU A 369 13.86 5.76 14.36
C LEU A 369 13.61 6.78 15.47
N ILE A 370 12.44 7.42 15.43
CA ILE A 370 12.02 8.48 16.38
C ILE A 370 10.61 8.16 16.86
N ASP A 371 10.37 8.32 18.15
CA ASP A 371 9.01 8.18 18.70
C ASP A 371 8.03 9.04 17.90
N PRO A 372 6.90 8.50 17.41
CA PRO A 372 5.91 9.25 16.65
C PRO A 372 5.31 10.45 17.40
N LEU A 373 5.49 10.53 18.72
CA LEU A 373 5.05 11.65 19.57
C LEU A 373 6.17 12.66 19.87
N ASP A 374 7.45 12.35 19.57
CA ASP A 374 8.57 13.24 19.83
C ASP A 374 8.76 14.28 18.70
N GLY A 375 7.90 15.29 18.67
CA GLY A 375 7.99 16.36 17.68
C GLY A 375 9.32 17.11 17.69
N LEU A 376 10.04 17.22 18.82
CA LEU A 376 11.36 17.88 18.89
C LEU A 376 12.44 17.00 18.28
N GLY A 377 12.41 15.70 18.52
CA GLY A 377 13.29 14.73 17.88
C GLY A 377 13.13 14.76 16.35
N TRP A 378 11.89 14.73 15.86
CA TRP A 378 11.59 14.86 14.43
C TRP A 378 12.13 16.18 13.85
N LEU A 379 11.89 17.31 14.52
CA LEU A 379 12.38 18.62 14.07
C LEU A 379 13.90 18.62 13.96
N THR A 380 14.60 18.12 14.97
CA THR A 380 16.06 18.07 15.03
C THR A 380 16.63 17.19 13.91
N ALA A 381 16.03 16.02 13.66
CA ALA A 381 16.47 15.11 12.61
C ALA A 381 16.29 15.75 11.21
N ILE A 382 15.16 16.40 10.97
CA ILE A 382 14.88 17.10 9.70
C ILE A 382 15.85 18.28 9.50
N GLU A 383 16.11 19.10 10.53
CA GLU A 383 17.07 20.20 10.45
C GLU A 383 18.49 19.70 10.15
N ARG A 384 18.92 18.63 10.82
CA ARG A 384 20.23 17.98 10.56
C ARG A 384 20.30 17.46 9.12
N ALA A 385 19.30 16.73 8.64
CA ALA A 385 19.24 16.21 7.29
C ALA A 385 19.19 17.32 6.21
N THR A 386 18.62 18.48 6.54
CA THR A 386 18.61 19.64 5.64
C THR A 386 20.03 20.18 5.41
N GLN A 387 20.87 20.18 6.43
CA GLN A 387 22.22 20.77 6.41
C GLN A 387 23.30 19.78 5.96
N ALA A 388 23.10 18.48 6.21
CA ALA A 388 24.04 17.44 5.87
C ALA A 388 24.10 17.17 4.37
N ALA A 389 25.27 16.76 3.86
CA ALA A 389 25.32 16.09 2.56
C ALA A 389 24.54 14.76 2.65
N PRO A 390 23.89 14.32 1.55
CA PRO A 390 23.22 13.03 1.55
C PRO A 390 24.20 11.92 1.99
N ALA A 391 23.91 11.26 3.10
CA ALA A 391 24.65 10.11 3.55
C ALA A 391 24.18 8.88 2.77
N SER A 392 25.10 7.99 2.41
CA SER A 392 24.73 6.66 1.91
C SER A 392 24.56 5.73 3.11
N PRO A 393 23.34 5.27 3.40
CA PRO A 393 23.12 4.29 4.47
C PRO A 393 23.89 2.99 4.22
N PRO A 394 24.10 2.15 5.24
CA PRO A 394 24.66 0.81 5.07
C PRO A 394 23.89 -0.01 4.04
N ALA A 395 24.55 -1.02 3.44
CA ALA A 395 23.90 -1.93 2.51
C ALA A 395 22.70 -2.61 3.17
N TYR A 396 21.57 -2.63 2.46
CA TYR A 396 20.32 -3.25 2.89
C TYR A 396 19.95 -4.38 1.94
N VAL A 397 19.66 -5.55 2.48
CA VAL A 397 19.14 -6.68 1.69
C VAL A 397 17.62 -6.57 1.70
N ALA A 398 17.07 -5.99 0.65
CA ALA A 398 15.64 -5.83 0.50
C ALA A 398 14.94 -7.17 0.32
N PRO A 399 13.73 -7.36 0.88
CA PRO A 399 12.90 -8.50 0.54
C PRO A 399 12.51 -8.44 -0.94
N ASP A 400 12.45 -9.59 -1.58
CA ASP A 400 12.09 -9.72 -2.98
C ASP A 400 10.91 -10.68 -3.19
N TRP A 401 10.27 -10.58 -4.36
CA TRP A 401 9.14 -11.46 -4.69
C TRP A 401 9.54 -12.93 -4.80
N PRO A 402 10.71 -13.33 -5.35
CA PRO A 402 11.15 -14.70 -5.32
C PRO A 402 11.26 -15.29 -3.92
N GLY A 403 11.84 -14.56 -2.98
CA GLY A 403 11.93 -14.98 -1.57
C GLY A 403 10.56 -15.09 -0.91
N HIS A 404 9.69 -14.11 -1.14
CA HIS A 404 8.30 -14.14 -0.67
C HIS A 404 7.56 -15.39 -1.19
N PHE A 405 7.59 -15.62 -2.51
CA PHE A 405 6.86 -16.73 -3.11
C PHE A 405 7.45 -18.12 -2.79
N ARG A 406 8.72 -18.20 -2.43
CA ARG A 406 9.29 -19.44 -1.90
C ARG A 406 8.61 -19.83 -0.59
N ILE A 407 8.47 -18.88 0.36
CA ILE A 407 7.76 -19.11 1.63
C ILE A 407 6.30 -19.47 1.39
N VAL A 408 5.65 -18.77 0.44
CA VAL A 408 4.26 -19.03 0.08
C VAL A 408 4.10 -20.42 -0.53
N ALA A 409 4.99 -20.82 -1.46
CA ALA A 409 4.97 -22.14 -2.08
C ALA A 409 5.10 -23.26 -1.03
N ASP A 410 6.05 -23.12 -0.10
CA ASP A 410 6.18 -24.04 1.04
C ASP A 410 4.91 -24.10 1.88
N ALA A 411 4.33 -22.94 2.20
CA ALA A 411 3.12 -22.83 3.02
C ALA A 411 1.89 -23.50 2.39
N ILE A 412 1.82 -23.58 1.07
CA ILE A 412 0.72 -24.21 0.33
C ILE A 412 1.05 -25.61 -0.19
N GLY A 413 2.23 -26.15 0.11
CA GLY A 413 2.67 -27.46 -0.35
C GLY A 413 2.89 -27.54 -1.87
N LEU A 414 3.31 -26.43 -2.49
CA LEU A 414 3.67 -26.39 -3.90
C LEU A 414 5.14 -26.79 -4.06
N GLU A 415 5.40 -27.91 -4.75
CA GLU A 415 6.77 -28.35 -5.06
C GLU A 415 7.50 -27.28 -5.89
N HIS A 416 8.72 -26.96 -5.46
CA HIS A 416 9.62 -26.07 -6.23
C HIS A 416 10.02 -26.77 -7.53
N ALA A 417 9.87 -26.08 -8.66
CA ALA A 417 10.33 -26.56 -9.97
C ALA A 417 11.82 -26.29 -10.16
#